data_d8ecea5033c211597b3a3899dd9208af
#
_entry.id   d8ecea5033c211597b3a3899dd9208af
#
_cell.length_a   1.000
_cell.length_b   1.000
_cell.length_c   1.000
_cell.angle_alpha   90.00
_cell.angle_beta   90.00
_cell.angle_gamma   90.00
#
_symmetry.space_group_name_H-M   'P 1'
#
loop_
_entity.id
_entity.type
_entity.pdbx_description
1 polymer ?
#
loop_
_entity_poly.entity_id
_entity_poly.type
_entity_poly.pdbx_seq_one_letter_code
_entity_poly.pdbx_strand_id
1 'polypeptide(L)'
;MINVNEIEIVVAGENEVKYIDEILKTMSDAAKVRGTGIAKRTHAYVEQVMRAHKAVVALYHGRFAGFSYIESWDHKLFVTNSGLIVHPDFRGIGVASRIKRRVFALARERYPQAKVFSLTTGAAVLNMNNKLGFKPVTFGALTADKDFWKGCESCVNYDILQRNGGEKCLCTALLYDPSEHPDDEIKIKEIMDDNNQKKREKVVLAFSGGLDTSFCVKYLTEDCGYDVYTAIANTGGFGPEELEQIRKRALELGAVEHASIDITQEYYDKSIKYMVMGNVLRNGCYPISVSSERMFQAIAIINYAKKIGAKYVAHGSTGAGNDQIR
;
A
#
# COMPACT_ATOMS: atom_id res chain seq x y z
N MET A 1 7.01 -14.02 9.08
CA MET A 1 6.12 -13.09 8.36
C MET A 1 6.79 -12.71 7.05
N ILE A 2 6.03 -12.58 5.97
CA ILE A 2 6.54 -12.16 4.66
C ILE A 2 6.80 -10.65 4.71
N ASN A 3 8.03 -10.25 4.44
CA ASN A 3 8.38 -8.83 4.35
C ASN A 3 8.11 -8.34 2.91
N VAL A 4 7.15 -7.43 2.74
CA VAL A 4 6.79 -6.88 1.42
C VAL A 4 7.95 -6.16 0.72
N ASN A 5 8.92 -5.66 1.49
CA ASN A 5 10.10 -4.97 0.94
C ASN A 5 11.09 -5.93 0.24
N GLU A 6 11.00 -7.21 0.54
CA GLU A 6 11.82 -8.26 -0.10
C GLU A 6 11.16 -8.82 -1.39
N ILE A 7 9.98 -8.28 -1.75
CA ILE A 7 9.33 -8.63 -3.00
C ILE A 7 9.90 -7.74 -4.11
N GLU A 8 10.54 -8.38 -5.06
CA GLU A 8 11.03 -7.74 -6.29
C GLU A 8 9.90 -7.62 -7.31
N ILE A 9 9.82 -6.49 -8.00
CA ILE A 9 8.88 -6.29 -9.11
C ILE A 9 9.68 -6.08 -10.39
N VAL A 10 9.68 -7.07 -11.24
CA VAL A 10 10.48 -7.07 -12.46
C VAL A 10 9.62 -6.98 -13.72
N VAL A 11 10.13 -6.34 -14.77
CA VAL A 11 9.55 -6.47 -16.11
C VAL A 11 9.95 -7.86 -16.63
N ALA A 12 8.94 -8.65 -16.95
CA ALA A 12 9.17 -10.03 -17.36
C ALA A 12 9.90 -10.11 -18.70
N GLY A 13 10.75 -11.11 -18.82
CA GLY A 13 11.49 -11.49 -20.00
C GLY A 13 11.65 -13.00 -20.08
N GLU A 14 12.72 -13.45 -20.71
CA GLU A 14 13.04 -14.87 -20.88
C GLU A 14 13.16 -15.63 -19.55
N ASN A 15 13.76 -15.00 -18.54
CA ASN A 15 14.03 -15.62 -17.25
C ASN A 15 12.75 -15.90 -16.44
N GLU A 16 11.68 -15.15 -16.69
CA GLU A 16 10.43 -15.25 -15.94
C GLU A 16 9.42 -16.20 -16.59
N VAL A 17 9.66 -16.68 -17.82
CA VAL A 17 8.81 -17.64 -18.55
C VAL A 17 8.54 -18.90 -17.72
N LYS A 18 9.47 -19.32 -16.90
CA LYS A 18 9.32 -20.47 -15.98
C LYS A 18 8.14 -20.36 -15.00
N TYR A 19 7.58 -19.17 -14.77
CA TYR A 19 6.45 -18.96 -13.86
C TYR A 19 5.08 -19.05 -14.55
N ILE A 20 5.00 -19.31 -15.85
CA ILE A 20 3.74 -19.26 -16.61
C ILE A 20 2.69 -20.21 -16.03
N ASP A 21 3.06 -21.42 -15.66
CA ASP A 21 2.11 -22.40 -15.12
C ASP A 21 1.53 -21.94 -13.78
N GLU A 22 2.34 -21.34 -12.91
CA GLU A 22 1.86 -20.74 -11.65
C GLU A 22 0.96 -19.53 -11.90
N ILE A 23 1.28 -18.69 -12.88
CA ILE A 23 0.46 -17.56 -13.32
C ILE A 23 -0.91 -18.04 -13.76
N LEU A 24 -0.96 -19.01 -14.69
CA LEU A 24 -2.22 -19.55 -15.23
C LEU A 24 -3.06 -20.23 -14.16
N LYS A 25 -2.43 -21.01 -13.27
CA LYS A 25 -3.09 -21.64 -12.13
C LYS A 25 -3.69 -20.57 -11.20
N THR A 26 -2.90 -19.56 -10.84
CA THR A 26 -3.37 -18.48 -9.96
C THR A 26 -4.52 -17.68 -10.58
N MET A 27 -4.49 -17.42 -11.89
CA MET A 27 -5.60 -16.81 -12.64
C MET A 27 -6.85 -17.66 -12.58
N SER A 28 -6.74 -18.96 -12.87
CA SER A 28 -7.86 -19.90 -12.87
C SER A 28 -8.51 -20.01 -11.49
N ASP A 29 -7.70 -20.13 -10.44
CA ASP A 29 -8.19 -20.26 -9.07
C ASP A 29 -8.84 -18.94 -8.58
N ALA A 30 -8.27 -17.79 -8.94
CA ALA A 30 -8.87 -16.49 -8.64
C ALA A 30 -10.22 -16.28 -9.35
N ALA A 31 -10.38 -16.76 -10.58
CA ALA A 31 -11.63 -16.69 -11.33
C ALA A 31 -12.72 -17.52 -10.66
N LYS A 32 -12.40 -18.74 -10.19
CA LYS A 32 -13.35 -19.63 -9.49
C LYS A 32 -13.86 -19.00 -8.19
N VAL A 33 -12.94 -18.45 -7.37
CA VAL A 33 -13.30 -17.90 -6.05
C VAL A 33 -14.14 -16.63 -6.16
N ARG A 34 -13.89 -15.79 -7.17
CA ARG A 34 -14.55 -14.49 -7.29
C ARG A 34 -15.89 -14.57 -8.03
N GLY A 35 -16.17 -15.65 -8.80
CA GLY A 35 -17.34 -15.72 -9.68
C GLY A 35 -17.40 -14.59 -10.72
N THR A 36 -16.29 -13.88 -10.94
CA THR A 36 -16.17 -12.70 -11.81
C THR A 36 -15.13 -12.95 -12.88
N GLY A 37 -15.37 -12.41 -14.06
CA GLY A 37 -14.61 -12.75 -15.25
C GLY A 37 -13.17 -12.28 -15.22
N ILE A 38 -12.28 -13.20 -14.90
CA ILE A 38 -10.90 -13.13 -15.39
C ILE A 38 -10.92 -13.92 -16.71
N ALA A 39 -10.70 -13.22 -17.83
CA ALA A 39 -10.67 -13.87 -19.14
C ALA A 39 -9.54 -14.93 -19.16
N LYS A 40 -9.86 -16.12 -19.67
CA LYS A 40 -8.89 -17.20 -19.80
C LYS A 40 -7.74 -16.80 -20.73
N ARG A 41 -6.54 -17.18 -20.36
CA ARG A 41 -5.32 -16.97 -21.18
C ARG A 41 -4.66 -18.30 -21.49
N THR A 42 -4.10 -18.41 -22.69
CA THR A 42 -3.31 -19.57 -23.08
C THR A 42 -1.86 -19.42 -22.63
N HIS A 43 -1.14 -20.55 -22.49
CA HIS A 43 0.29 -20.55 -22.18
C HIS A 43 1.07 -19.73 -23.21
N ALA A 44 0.83 -19.98 -24.52
CA ALA A 44 1.51 -19.28 -25.61
C ALA A 44 1.28 -17.75 -25.58
N TYR A 45 0.07 -17.33 -25.20
CA TYR A 45 -0.24 -15.90 -25.09
C TYR A 45 0.52 -15.24 -23.92
N VAL A 46 0.56 -15.86 -22.73
CA VAL A 46 1.30 -15.34 -21.58
C VAL A 46 2.81 -15.32 -21.88
N GLU A 47 3.34 -16.36 -22.52
CA GLU A 47 4.72 -16.43 -22.97
C GLU A 47 5.06 -15.28 -23.94
N GLN A 48 4.21 -15.05 -24.92
CA GLN A 48 4.39 -13.96 -25.89
C GLN A 48 4.47 -12.59 -25.24
N VAL A 49 3.56 -12.27 -24.30
CA VAL A 49 3.57 -10.96 -23.63
C VAL A 49 4.76 -10.79 -22.70
N MET A 50 5.24 -11.88 -22.06
CA MET A 50 6.43 -11.87 -21.23
C MET A 50 7.70 -11.66 -22.05
N ARG A 51 7.90 -12.45 -23.11
CA ARG A 51 9.05 -12.30 -24.05
C ARG A 51 9.07 -10.92 -24.73
N ALA A 52 7.90 -10.34 -24.97
CA ALA A 52 7.78 -8.97 -25.51
C ALA A 52 8.04 -7.90 -24.45
N HIS A 53 8.40 -8.25 -23.20
CA HIS A 53 8.58 -7.35 -22.08
C HIS A 53 7.34 -6.46 -21.81
N LYS A 54 6.15 -7.00 -22.05
CA LYS A 54 4.86 -6.33 -21.80
C LYS A 54 4.20 -6.77 -20.49
N ALA A 55 4.89 -7.54 -19.67
CA ALA A 55 4.38 -8.05 -18.42
C ALA A 55 5.28 -7.66 -17.24
N VAL A 56 4.69 -7.71 -16.06
CA VAL A 56 5.36 -7.46 -14.78
C VAL A 56 5.11 -8.67 -13.87
N VAL A 57 6.17 -9.17 -13.26
CA VAL A 57 6.14 -10.29 -12.30
C VAL A 57 6.63 -9.80 -10.95
N ALA A 58 5.93 -10.15 -9.89
CA ALA A 58 6.37 -9.99 -8.52
C ALA A 58 6.99 -11.28 -8.02
N LEU A 59 8.16 -11.20 -7.41
CA LEU A 59 8.93 -12.33 -6.91
C LEU A 59 9.33 -12.10 -5.44
N TYR A 60 9.21 -13.13 -4.62
CA TYR A 60 9.70 -13.16 -3.24
C TYR A 60 10.76 -14.26 -3.11
N HIS A 61 12.03 -13.89 -3.02
CA HIS A 61 13.15 -14.85 -3.02
C HIS A 61 13.04 -15.89 -4.14
N GLY A 62 12.73 -15.45 -5.35
CA GLY A 62 12.57 -16.33 -6.52
C GLY A 62 11.24 -17.12 -6.58
N ARG A 63 10.31 -16.96 -5.61
CA ARG A 63 8.97 -17.53 -5.65
C ARG A 63 8.01 -16.54 -6.32
N PHE A 64 7.10 -17.05 -7.13
CA PHE A 64 6.04 -16.24 -7.75
C PHE A 64 5.10 -15.64 -6.71
N ALA A 65 4.95 -14.32 -6.74
CA ALA A 65 4.05 -13.58 -5.84
C ALA A 65 2.90 -12.89 -6.57
N GLY A 66 3.06 -12.54 -7.85
CA GLY A 66 1.98 -11.93 -8.61
C GLY A 66 2.38 -11.51 -10.02
N PHE A 67 1.38 -11.10 -10.81
CA PHE A 67 1.54 -10.82 -12.25
C PHE A 67 0.55 -9.75 -12.72
N SER A 68 0.94 -9.01 -13.75
CA SER A 68 0.08 -8.17 -14.57
C SER A 68 0.74 -7.87 -15.90
N TYR A 69 -0.01 -7.46 -16.91
CA TYR A 69 0.53 -7.15 -18.23
C TYR A 69 -0.20 -6.02 -18.92
N ILE A 70 0.40 -5.51 -20.01
CA ILE A 70 -0.16 -4.46 -20.87
C ILE A 70 -0.36 -4.99 -22.29
N GLU A 71 -1.38 -4.46 -22.96
CA GLU A 71 -1.62 -4.61 -24.39
C GLU A 71 -2.02 -3.31 -25.02
N SER A 72 -1.60 -3.10 -26.29
CA SER A 72 -1.93 -1.90 -27.07
C SER A 72 -2.96 -2.20 -28.14
N TRP A 73 -3.89 -1.27 -28.35
CA TRP A 73 -5.05 -1.35 -29.22
C TRP A 73 -5.17 -0.08 -30.09
N ASP A 74 -5.97 -0.14 -31.16
CA ASP A 74 -6.19 0.98 -32.07
C ASP A 74 -4.89 1.67 -32.47
N HIS A 75 -3.97 0.92 -33.08
CA HIS A 75 -2.68 1.46 -33.51
C HIS A 75 -1.89 2.15 -32.40
N LYS A 76 -1.96 1.64 -31.17
CA LYS A 76 -1.30 2.17 -29.96
C LYS A 76 -1.91 3.46 -29.39
N LEU A 77 -3.13 3.81 -29.77
CA LEU A 77 -3.87 4.92 -29.16
C LEU A 77 -4.35 4.57 -27.75
N PHE A 78 -4.61 3.29 -27.50
CA PHE A 78 -5.05 2.78 -26.22
C PHE A 78 -4.13 1.67 -25.70
N VAL A 79 -3.97 1.60 -24.37
CA VAL A 79 -3.24 0.53 -23.68
C VAL A 79 -4.08 0.01 -22.52
N THR A 80 -4.22 -1.31 -22.40
CA THR A 80 -4.85 -1.94 -21.24
C THR A 80 -3.83 -2.34 -20.20
N ASN A 81 -4.20 -2.16 -18.92
CA ASN A 81 -3.58 -2.85 -17.80
C ASN A 81 -4.44 -4.06 -17.41
N SER A 82 -3.98 -5.25 -17.72
CA SER A 82 -4.77 -6.48 -17.64
C SER A 82 -4.13 -7.54 -16.73
N GLY A 83 -4.93 -8.51 -16.29
CA GLY A 83 -4.45 -9.73 -15.66
C GLY A 83 -3.82 -9.55 -14.28
N LEU A 84 -4.18 -8.50 -13.52
CA LEU A 84 -3.65 -8.31 -12.18
C LEU A 84 -4.07 -9.43 -11.23
N ILE A 85 -3.10 -10.24 -10.84
CA ILE A 85 -3.27 -11.32 -9.86
C ILE A 85 -2.16 -11.29 -8.81
N VAL A 86 -2.49 -11.79 -7.62
CA VAL A 86 -1.54 -12.00 -6.52
C VAL A 86 -1.76 -13.41 -5.98
N HIS A 87 -0.66 -14.15 -5.84
CA HIS A 87 -0.67 -15.48 -5.25
C HIS A 87 -1.26 -15.43 -3.83
N PRO A 88 -2.08 -16.41 -3.41
CA PRO A 88 -2.77 -16.39 -2.12
C PRO A 88 -1.88 -16.04 -0.92
N ASP A 89 -0.67 -16.62 -0.86
CA ASP A 89 0.29 -16.42 0.25
C ASP A 89 0.75 -14.95 0.41
N PHE A 90 0.62 -14.13 -0.65
CA PHE A 90 1.12 -12.75 -0.68
C PHE A 90 -0.01 -11.71 -0.74
N ARG A 91 -1.26 -12.10 -0.46
CA ARG A 91 -2.40 -11.17 -0.42
C ARG A 91 -2.43 -10.39 0.89
N GLY A 92 -3.02 -9.19 0.85
CA GLY A 92 -3.20 -8.35 2.04
C GLY A 92 -1.97 -7.54 2.49
N ILE A 93 -0.80 -7.73 1.84
CA ILE A 93 0.47 -7.06 2.20
C ILE A 93 0.93 -6.02 1.17
N GLY A 94 0.04 -5.53 0.29
CA GLY A 94 0.34 -4.43 -0.64
C GLY A 94 0.95 -4.81 -2.00
N VAL A 95 1.18 -6.11 -2.30
CA VAL A 95 1.81 -6.59 -3.55
C VAL A 95 1.04 -6.12 -4.79
N ALA A 96 -0.31 -6.22 -4.77
CA ALA A 96 -1.15 -5.79 -5.89
C ALA A 96 -0.93 -4.32 -6.26
N SER A 97 -0.79 -3.44 -5.28
CA SER A 97 -0.55 -2.00 -5.49
C SER A 97 0.82 -1.75 -6.13
N ARG A 98 1.85 -2.48 -5.71
CA ARG A 98 3.20 -2.38 -6.28
C ARG A 98 3.22 -2.85 -7.74
N ILE A 99 2.61 -4.03 -8.03
CA ILE A 99 2.47 -4.52 -9.40
C ILE A 99 1.70 -3.52 -10.26
N LYS A 100 0.58 -2.98 -9.74
CA LYS A 100 -0.25 -2.05 -10.47
C LYS A 100 0.48 -0.76 -10.83
N ARG A 101 1.24 -0.20 -9.90
CA ARG A 101 2.11 0.96 -10.15
C ARG A 101 3.14 0.65 -11.24
N ARG A 102 3.85 -0.48 -11.12
CA ARG A 102 4.91 -0.83 -12.09
C ARG A 102 4.34 -1.10 -13.49
N VAL A 103 3.23 -1.81 -13.61
CA VAL A 103 2.61 -2.07 -14.93
C VAL A 103 2.03 -0.80 -15.55
N PHE A 104 1.55 0.15 -14.75
CA PHE A 104 1.15 1.47 -15.22
C PHE A 104 2.35 2.27 -15.73
N ALA A 105 3.44 2.31 -14.97
CA ALA A 105 4.69 2.95 -15.41
C ALA A 105 5.19 2.33 -16.72
N LEU A 106 5.18 0.99 -16.85
CA LEU A 106 5.54 0.30 -18.09
C LEU A 106 4.66 0.71 -19.28
N ALA A 107 3.36 0.91 -19.06
CA ALA A 107 2.45 1.41 -20.10
C ALA A 107 2.85 2.82 -20.56
N ARG A 108 3.15 3.71 -19.60
CA ARG A 108 3.57 5.09 -19.88
C ARG A 108 4.93 5.18 -20.55
N GLU A 109 5.90 4.35 -20.14
CA GLU A 109 7.22 4.24 -20.75
C GLU A 109 7.16 3.86 -22.23
N ARG A 110 6.35 2.85 -22.53
CA ARG A 110 6.27 2.28 -23.87
C ARG A 110 5.36 3.04 -24.82
N TYR A 111 4.33 3.67 -24.26
CA TYR A 111 3.26 4.31 -25.00
C TYR A 111 2.91 5.67 -24.37
N PRO A 112 3.83 6.64 -24.38
CA PRO A 112 3.66 7.90 -23.65
C PRO A 112 2.45 8.72 -24.05
N GLN A 113 1.95 8.58 -25.28
CA GLN A 113 0.78 9.30 -25.78
C GLN A 113 -0.52 8.51 -25.71
N ALA A 114 -0.43 7.20 -25.39
CA ALA A 114 -1.61 6.35 -25.35
C ALA A 114 -2.46 6.61 -24.10
N LYS A 115 -3.77 6.55 -24.25
CA LYS A 115 -4.71 6.47 -23.14
C LYS A 115 -4.61 5.10 -22.51
N VAL A 116 -4.46 5.05 -21.18
CA VAL A 116 -4.36 3.78 -20.45
C VAL A 116 -5.72 3.45 -19.81
N PHE A 117 -6.26 2.26 -20.04
CA PHE A 117 -7.54 1.89 -19.49
C PHE A 117 -7.55 0.55 -18.75
N SER A 118 -8.56 0.34 -17.94
CA SER A 118 -8.74 -0.87 -17.14
C SER A 118 -10.22 -1.14 -16.96
N LEU A 119 -10.63 -2.41 -17.08
CA LEU A 119 -11.96 -2.90 -16.72
C LEU A 119 -11.87 -3.70 -15.42
N THR A 120 -12.71 -3.42 -14.45
CA THR A 120 -12.70 -4.13 -13.16
C THR A 120 -14.07 -4.21 -12.51
N THR A 121 -14.36 -5.34 -11.85
CA THR A 121 -15.49 -5.50 -10.93
C THR A 121 -15.07 -5.32 -9.46
N GLY A 122 -13.75 -5.19 -9.18
CA GLY A 122 -13.20 -5.17 -7.83
C GLY A 122 -12.96 -3.78 -7.28
N ALA A 123 -13.57 -3.43 -6.13
CA ALA A 123 -13.39 -2.15 -5.46
C ALA A 123 -11.91 -1.84 -5.15
N ALA A 124 -11.12 -2.85 -4.77
CA ALA A 124 -9.69 -2.67 -4.50
C ALA A 124 -8.91 -2.21 -5.75
N VAL A 125 -9.20 -2.81 -6.93
CA VAL A 125 -8.56 -2.41 -8.19
C VAL A 125 -9.02 -1.03 -8.62
N LEU A 126 -10.32 -0.71 -8.42
CA LEU A 126 -10.87 0.61 -8.68
C LEU A 126 -10.13 1.68 -7.87
N ASN A 127 -9.96 1.46 -6.57
CA ASN A 127 -9.24 2.39 -5.69
C ASN A 127 -7.77 2.56 -6.10
N MET A 128 -7.08 1.47 -6.48
CA MET A 128 -5.70 1.56 -6.99
C MET A 128 -5.62 2.38 -8.28
N ASN A 129 -6.57 2.20 -9.20
CA ASN A 129 -6.63 2.98 -10.44
C ASN A 129 -6.90 4.47 -10.16
N ASN A 130 -7.84 4.79 -9.27
CA ASN A 130 -8.13 6.17 -8.89
C ASN A 130 -6.90 6.88 -8.29
N LYS A 131 -6.13 6.19 -7.45
CA LYS A 131 -4.86 6.71 -6.89
C LYS A 131 -3.80 6.99 -7.99
N LEU A 132 -3.89 6.32 -9.15
CA LEU A 132 -3.03 6.54 -10.31
C LEU A 132 -3.58 7.58 -11.30
N GLY A 133 -4.69 8.25 -10.98
CA GLY A 133 -5.29 9.28 -11.82
C GLY A 133 -6.29 8.77 -12.86
N PHE A 134 -6.65 7.48 -12.84
CA PHE A 134 -7.72 6.99 -13.71
C PHE A 134 -9.07 7.53 -13.24
N LYS A 135 -9.93 7.86 -14.21
CA LYS A 135 -11.30 8.30 -13.97
C LYS A 135 -12.30 7.28 -14.50
N PRO A 136 -13.44 7.05 -13.83
CA PRO A 136 -14.52 6.24 -14.38
C PRO A 136 -15.07 6.88 -15.66
N VAL A 137 -15.27 6.04 -16.69
CA VAL A 137 -15.81 6.45 -18.00
C VAL A 137 -16.84 5.46 -18.50
N THR A 138 -17.58 5.82 -19.56
CA THR A 138 -18.43 4.86 -20.29
C THR A 138 -17.59 3.94 -21.16
N PHE A 139 -18.12 2.77 -21.52
CA PHE A 139 -17.43 1.83 -22.41
C PHE A 139 -17.12 2.44 -23.78
N GLY A 140 -18.01 3.32 -24.28
CA GLY A 140 -17.80 4.03 -25.55
C GLY A 140 -16.60 5.02 -25.56
N ALA A 141 -16.05 5.35 -24.38
CA ALA A 141 -14.82 6.15 -24.29
C ALA A 141 -13.53 5.31 -24.39
N LEU A 142 -13.65 3.97 -24.42
CA LEU A 142 -12.55 3.04 -24.58
C LEU A 142 -12.28 2.72 -26.05
N THR A 143 -11.35 1.82 -26.29
CA THR A 143 -11.00 1.33 -27.64
C THR A 143 -12.22 0.72 -28.36
N ALA A 144 -12.37 1.00 -29.64
CA ALA A 144 -13.34 0.36 -30.52
C ALA A 144 -12.81 -0.96 -31.14
N ASP A 145 -11.56 -1.34 -30.83
CA ASP A 145 -10.91 -2.53 -31.36
C ASP A 145 -11.67 -3.81 -31.00
N LYS A 146 -12.17 -4.51 -32.03
CA LYS A 146 -12.96 -5.73 -31.86
C LYS A 146 -12.16 -6.86 -31.20
N ASP A 147 -10.85 -6.91 -31.38
CA ASP A 147 -10.02 -7.97 -30.80
C ASP A 147 -9.88 -7.79 -29.29
N PHE A 148 -9.90 -6.55 -28.78
CA PHE A 148 -10.03 -6.30 -27.36
C PHE A 148 -11.34 -6.88 -26.80
N TRP A 149 -12.46 -6.57 -27.42
CA TRP A 149 -13.79 -6.98 -26.93
C TRP A 149 -14.04 -8.47 -27.05
N LYS A 150 -13.41 -9.20 -27.99
CA LYS A 150 -13.40 -10.67 -28.04
C LYS A 150 -12.87 -11.28 -26.73
N GLY A 151 -11.96 -10.61 -26.04
CA GLY A 151 -11.47 -11.04 -24.73
C GLY A 151 -12.58 -11.19 -23.68
N CYS A 152 -13.70 -10.48 -23.82
CA CYS A 152 -14.86 -10.59 -22.94
C CYS A 152 -15.71 -11.84 -23.20
N GLU A 153 -15.58 -12.50 -24.36
CA GLU A 153 -16.39 -13.68 -24.74
C GLU A 153 -16.18 -14.86 -23.77
N SER A 154 -14.99 -14.96 -23.18
CA SER A 154 -14.67 -15.98 -22.17
C SER A 154 -15.11 -15.63 -20.74
N CYS A 155 -15.71 -14.46 -20.55
CA CYS A 155 -16.14 -13.96 -19.25
C CYS A 155 -17.53 -14.48 -18.87
N VAL A 156 -17.73 -14.85 -17.61
CA VAL A 156 -19.05 -15.31 -17.09
C VAL A 156 -20.14 -14.24 -17.20
N ASN A 157 -19.79 -12.97 -17.35
CA ASN A 157 -20.72 -11.84 -17.48
C ASN A 157 -20.89 -11.39 -18.96
N TYR A 158 -20.45 -12.18 -19.92
CA TYR A 158 -20.52 -11.80 -21.33
C TYR A 158 -21.94 -11.59 -21.83
N ASP A 159 -22.88 -12.39 -21.34
CA ASP A 159 -24.30 -12.24 -21.63
C ASP A 159 -24.86 -10.86 -21.24
N ILE A 160 -24.35 -10.26 -20.16
CA ILE A 160 -24.73 -8.91 -19.72
C ILE A 160 -24.22 -7.88 -20.72
N LEU A 161 -22.98 -8.02 -21.18
CA LEU A 161 -22.41 -7.14 -22.20
C LEU A 161 -23.19 -7.22 -23.52
N GLN A 162 -23.52 -8.44 -23.97
CA GLN A 162 -24.30 -8.66 -25.21
C GLN A 162 -25.70 -8.05 -25.13
N ARG A 163 -26.44 -8.30 -24.02
CA ARG A 163 -27.79 -7.77 -23.83
C ARG A 163 -27.83 -6.24 -23.79
N ASN A 164 -26.73 -5.57 -23.45
CA ASN A 164 -26.61 -4.12 -23.43
C ASN A 164 -25.89 -3.57 -24.68
N GLY A 165 -25.84 -4.33 -25.78
CA GLY A 165 -25.27 -3.86 -27.05
C GLY A 165 -23.77 -3.52 -26.98
N GLY A 166 -23.02 -4.07 -26.00
CA GLY A 166 -21.62 -3.77 -25.79
C GLY A 166 -21.34 -2.51 -24.95
N GLU A 167 -22.36 -1.77 -24.55
CA GLU A 167 -22.20 -0.47 -23.87
C GLU A 167 -22.07 -0.55 -22.35
N LYS A 168 -22.51 -1.65 -21.73
CA LYS A 168 -22.58 -1.83 -20.27
C LYS A 168 -22.33 -3.27 -19.85
N CYS A 169 -21.58 -3.42 -18.74
CA CYS A 169 -21.37 -4.68 -18.05
C CYS A 169 -21.24 -4.41 -16.54
N LEU A 170 -21.00 -5.46 -15.73
CA LEU A 170 -20.70 -5.32 -14.30
C LEU A 170 -19.31 -4.71 -14.04
N CYS A 171 -18.46 -4.65 -15.05
CA CYS A 171 -17.17 -3.98 -14.93
C CYS A 171 -17.33 -2.46 -14.92
N THR A 172 -16.57 -1.78 -14.07
CA THR A 172 -16.34 -0.34 -14.19
C THR A 172 -15.21 -0.11 -15.17
N ALA A 173 -15.46 0.72 -16.19
CA ALA A 173 -14.42 1.21 -17.10
C ALA A 173 -13.70 2.39 -16.47
N LEU A 174 -12.38 2.37 -16.53
CA LEU A 174 -11.49 3.39 -15.96
C LEU A 174 -10.48 3.79 -17.02
N LEU A 175 -10.33 5.09 -17.24
CA LEU A 175 -9.45 5.67 -18.25
C LEU A 175 -8.49 6.67 -17.59
N TYR A 176 -7.23 6.57 -17.96
CA TYR A 176 -6.21 7.57 -17.72
C TYR A 176 -5.87 8.21 -19.06
N ASP A 177 -6.08 9.52 -19.20
CA ASP A 177 -5.72 10.29 -20.40
C ASP A 177 -4.47 11.11 -20.09
N PRO A 178 -3.32 10.87 -20.77
CA PRO A 178 -2.09 11.61 -20.52
C PRO A 178 -2.21 13.10 -20.80
N SER A 179 -3.12 13.53 -21.65
CA SER A 179 -3.33 14.96 -21.95
C SER A 179 -3.89 15.73 -20.75
N GLU A 180 -4.54 15.05 -19.82
CA GLU A 180 -5.06 15.64 -18.58
C GLU A 180 -4.01 15.66 -17.44
N HIS A 181 -2.82 15.12 -17.67
CA HIS A 181 -1.78 14.93 -16.67
C HIS A 181 -0.38 15.35 -17.19
N PRO A 182 -0.18 16.62 -17.56
CA PRO A 182 1.08 17.08 -18.18
C PRO A 182 2.31 16.93 -17.28
N ASP A 183 2.13 16.89 -15.95
CA ASP A 183 3.23 16.83 -14.98
C ASP A 183 3.52 15.41 -14.47
N ASP A 184 2.85 14.38 -14.99
CA ASP A 184 2.98 13.00 -14.45
C ASP A 184 4.30 12.31 -14.81
N GLU A 185 5.16 12.90 -15.66
CA GLU A 185 6.52 12.35 -15.91
C GLU A 185 7.35 12.27 -14.61
N ILE A 186 7.17 13.21 -13.69
CA ILE A 186 7.83 13.22 -12.39
C ILE A 186 7.33 12.05 -11.53
N LYS A 187 6.00 11.87 -11.47
CA LYS A 187 5.38 10.76 -10.73
C LYS A 187 5.73 9.39 -11.30
N ILE A 188 5.83 9.26 -12.62
CA ILE A 188 6.22 8.01 -13.28
C ILE A 188 7.67 7.68 -12.96
N LYS A 189 8.58 8.66 -12.96
CA LYS A 189 9.97 8.47 -12.51
C LYS A 189 10.03 8.06 -11.04
N GLU A 190 9.26 8.68 -10.17
CA GLU A 190 9.17 8.27 -8.75
C GLU A 190 8.67 6.84 -8.59
N ILE A 191 7.68 6.41 -9.38
CA ILE A 191 7.19 5.02 -9.39
C ILE A 191 8.26 4.04 -9.88
N MET A 192 9.12 4.46 -10.82
CA MET A 192 10.23 3.65 -11.34
C MET A 192 11.37 3.57 -10.34
N ASP A 193 11.69 4.67 -9.67
CA ASP A 193 12.71 4.74 -8.63
C ASP A 193 12.29 3.97 -7.36
N ASP A 194 11.00 3.87 -7.07
CA ASP A 194 10.45 3.03 -5.99
C ASP A 194 10.71 1.52 -6.20
N ASN A 195 10.95 1.08 -7.44
CA ASN A 195 11.41 -0.28 -7.75
C ASN A 195 12.93 -0.46 -7.57
N ASN A 196 13.71 0.63 -7.54
CA ASN A 196 15.11 0.68 -7.17
C ASN A 196 15.23 1.14 -5.71
N GLN A 197 14.91 0.24 -4.75
CA GLN A 197 15.24 0.38 -3.33
C GLN A 197 15.32 1.84 -2.81
N LYS A 198 14.24 2.60 -2.88
CA LYS A 198 14.10 3.72 -1.97
C LYS A 198 13.90 3.09 -0.59
N LYS A 199 14.97 3.04 0.19
CA LYS A 199 14.91 2.67 1.61
C LYS A 199 13.78 3.48 2.22
N ARG A 200 12.68 2.83 2.62
CA ARG A 200 11.54 3.53 3.23
C ARG A 200 12.08 4.41 4.34
N GLU A 201 11.61 5.65 4.38
CA GLU A 201 12.02 6.54 5.46
C GLU A 201 11.43 6.05 6.78
N LYS A 202 12.25 6.11 7.84
CA LYS A 202 11.82 5.68 9.17
C LYS A 202 10.97 6.77 9.82
N VAL A 203 9.85 6.37 10.40
CA VAL A 203 9.03 7.22 11.27
C VAL A 203 8.87 6.54 12.63
N VAL A 204 9.03 7.27 13.71
CA VAL A 204 8.68 6.80 15.06
C VAL A 204 7.29 7.29 15.42
N LEU A 205 6.39 6.36 15.70
CA LEU A 205 5.04 6.66 16.19
C LEU A 205 4.99 6.48 17.70
N ALA A 206 4.60 7.53 18.42
CA ALA A 206 4.20 7.42 19.83
C ALA A 206 2.93 6.58 19.93
N PHE A 207 3.04 5.35 20.48
CA PHE A 207 2.03 4.31 20.36
C PHE A 207 1.53 3.88 21.75
N SER A 208 0.26 4.16 22.02
CA SER A 208 -0.41 3.79 23.27
C SER A 208 -1.18 2.47 23.22
N GLY A 209 -1.27 1.84 22.05
CA GLY A 209 -2.14 0.67 21.83
C GLY A 209 -3.62 1.00 21.64
N GLY A 210 -4.03 2.27 21.73
CA GLY A 210 -5.39 2.73 21.50
C GLY A 210 -5.79 2.73 20.01
N LEU A 211 -7.07 3.02 19.75
CA LEU A 211 -7.64 2.97 18.39
C LEU A 211 -6.94 3.93 17.43
N ASP A 212 -6.75 5.19 17.83
CA ASP A 212 -6.16 6.22 16.97
C ASP A 212 -4.73 5.89 16.58
N THR A 213 -3.91 5.47 17.54
CA THR A 213 -2.51 5.09 17.27
C THR A 213 -2.42 3.78 16.46
N SER A 214 -3.37 2.86 16.63
CA SER A 214 -3.47 1.64 15.82
C SER A 214 -3.81 1.94 14.36
N PHE A 215 -4.72 2.90 14.12
CA PHE A 215 -5.00 3.41 12.78
C PHE A 215 -3.77 4.07 12.17
N CYS A 216 -3.04 4.90 12.95
CA CYS A 216 -1.83 5.56 12.48
C CYS A 216 -0.75 4.57 12.00
N VAL A 217 -0.55 3.41 12.67
CA VAL A 217 0.40 2.40 12.20
C VAL A 217 0.05 1.96 10.79
N LYS A 218 -1.21 1.57 10.53
CA LYS A 218 -1.65 1.11 9.21
C LYS A 218 -1.55 2.21 8.16
N TYR A 219 -2.05 3.40 8.48
CA TYR A 219 -2.02 4.54 7.57
C TYR A 219 -0.60 4.92 7.15
N LEU A 220 0.32 5.02 8.12
CA LEU A 220 1.73 5.36 7.83
C LEU A 220 2.46 4.26 7.04
N THR A 221 2.14 2.99 7.31
CA THR A 221 2.76 1.84 6.62
C THR A 221 2.18 1.62 5.22
N GLU A 222 0.84 1.58 5.11
CA GLU A 222 0.14 1.15 3.89
C GLU A 222 -0.11 2.31 2.90
N ASP A 223 -0.52 3.48 3.42
CA ASP A 223 -0.87 4.64 2.59
C ASP A 223 0.30 5.59 2.37
N CYS A 224 1.13 5.81 3.40
CA CYS A 224 2.27 6.74 3.33
C CYS A 224 3.59 6.05 2.96
N GLY A 225 3.70 4.73 3.11
CA GLY A 225 4.89 3.97 2.70
C GLY A 225 6.11 4.13 3.60
N TYR A 226 5.93 4.45 4.89
CA TYR A 226 7.00 4.52 5.88
C TYR A 226 7.35 3.16 6.49
N ASP A 227 8.59 3.00 6.95
CA ASP A 227 8.97 2.00 7.94
C ASP A 227 8.61 2.53 9.32
N VAL A 228 7.50 2.02 9.88
CA VAL A 228 6.93 2.50 11.14
C VAL A 228 7.58 1.77 12.31
N TYR A 229 8.30 2.52 13.14
CA TYR A 229 8.78 2.10 14.45
C TYR A 229 7.84 2.67 15.50
N THR A 230 7.32 1.84 16.38
CA THR A 230 6.43 2.30 17.45
C THR A 230 7.20 2.38 18.75
N ALA A 231 6.86 3.35 19.60
CA ALA A 231 7.46 3.47 20.92
C ALA A 231 6.46 3.95 21.96
N ILE A 232 6.53 3.38 23.18
CA ILE A 232 5.81 3.84 24.35
C ILE A 232 6.83 4.25 25.44
N ALA A 233 6.64 5.43 26.02
CA ALA A 233 7.43 5.87 27.17
C ALA A 233 6.62 5.59 28.44
N ASN A 234 7.06 4.58 29.21
CA ASN A 234 6.40 4.18 30.46
C ASN A 234 6.90 5.03 31.63
N THR A 235 5.97 5.71 32.26
CA THR A 235 6.17 6.54 33.47
C THR A 235 5.75 5.81 34.74
N GLY A 236 5.50 4.48 34.65
CA GLY A 236 5.05 3.64 35.77
C GLY A 236 3.56 3.26 35.70
N GLY A 237 2.85 3.70 34.64
CA GLY A 237 1.41 3.41 34.47
C GLY A 237 1.10 2.05 33.84
N PHE A 238 2.09 1.36 33.24
CA PHE A 238 1.91 0.09 32.54
C PHE A 238 2.73 -1.03 33.19
N GLY A 239 2.10 -2.16 33.42
CA GLY A 239 2.77 -3.38 33.87
C GLY A 239 3.46 -4.15 32.73
N PRO A 240 4.35 -5.12 33.05
CA PRO A 240 5.10 -5.88 32.04
C PRO A 240 4.21 -6.64 31.04
N GLU A 241 3.12 -7.24 31.52
CA GLU A 241 2.18 -8.00 30.68
C GLU A 241 1.45 -7.08 29.69
N GLU A 242 1.05 -5.90 30.15
CA GLU A 242 0.35 -4.90 29.33
C GLU A 242 1.27 -4.32 28.26
N LEU A 243 2.53 -4.02 28.59
CA LEU A 243 3.55 -3.59 27.65
C LEU A 243 3.80 -4.64 26.57
N GLU A 244 3.82 -5.93 26.92
CA GLU A 244 3.99 -7.01 25.94
C GLU A 244 2.75 -7.15 25.03
N GLN A 245 1.54 -6.94 25.52
CA GLN A 245 0.32 -6.90 24.71
C GLN A 245 0.35 -5.74 23.72
N ILE A 246 0.79 -4.55 24.16
CA ILE A 246 0.96 -3.36 23.32
C ILE A 246 2.00 -3.65 22.22
N ARG A 247 3.12 -4.28 22.57
CA ARG A 247 4.17 -4.68 21.61
C ARG A 247 3.62 -5.64 20.55
N LYS A 248 2.93 -6.70 20.95
CA LYS A 248 2.33 -7.67 20.03
C LYS A 248 1.38 -6.97 19.06
N ARG A 249 0.49 -6.14 19.60
CA ARG A 249 -0.47 -5.38 18.77
C ARG A 249 0.21 -4.46 17.75
N ALA A 250 1.28 -3.78 18.15
CA ALA A 250 2.04 -2.92 17.24
C ALA A 250 2.60 -3.70 16.05
N LEU A 251 3.21 -4.87 16.32
CA LEU A 251 3.79 -5.73 15.29
C LEU A 251 2.72 -6.35 14.38
N GLU A 252 1.59 -6.78 14.93
CA GLU A 252 0.44 -7.30 14.16
C GLU A 252 -0.14 -6.25 13.20
N LEU A 253 -0.09 -4.97 13.57
CA LEU A 253 -0.55 -3.86 12.74
C LEU A 253 0.43 -3.47 11.63
N GLY A 254 1.65 -4.03 11.63
CA GLY A 254 2.65 -3.79 10.58
C GLY A 254 3.81 -2.90 10.99
N ALA A 255 3.99 -2.59 12.29
CA ALA A 255 5.20 -1.91 12.76
C ALA A 255 6.43 -2.80 12.56
N VAL A 256 7.55 -2.18 12.17
CA VAL A 256 8.86 -2.88 12.00
C VAL A 256 9.40 -3.34 13.35
N GLU A 257 9.27 -2.47 14.36
CA GLU A 257 9.76 -2.71 15.71
C GLU A 257 8.91 -1.92 16.71
N HIS A 258 8.85 -2.39 17.96
CA HIS A 258 8.26 -1.65 19.07
C HIS A 258 9.23 -1.54 20.23
N ALA A 259 9.37 -0.34 20.78
CA ALA A 259 10.18 -0.06 21.96
C ALA A 259 9.32 0.36 23.15
N SER A 260 9.44 -0.37 24.25
CA SER A 260 8.92 0.08 25.57
C SER A 260 10.07 0.74 26.33
N ILE A 261 9.98 2.05 26.54
CA ILE A 261 11.05 2.86 27.14
C ILE A 261 10.64 3.15 28.58
N ASP A 262 11.35 2.59 29.54
CA ASP A 262 11.13 2.90 30.96
C ASP A 262 11.80 4.23 31.30
N ILE A 263 11.01 5.21 31.68
CA ILE A 263 11.46 6.55 32.14
C ILE A 263 11.01 6.86 33.57
N THR A 264 10.54 5.85 34.32
CA THR A 264 9.96 5.99 35.65
C THR A 264 10.92 6.69 36.61
N GLN A 265 12.17 6.22 36.68
CA GLN A 265 13.18 6.77 37.59
C GLN A 265 13.60 8.19 37.18
N GLU A 266 13.79 8.42 35.89
CA GLU A 266 14.15 9.74 35.36
C GLU A 266 13.05 10.75 35.63
N TYR A 267 11.79 10.39 35.39
CA TYR A 267 10.63 11.23 35.62
C TYR A 267 10.46 11.55 37.11
N TYR A 268 10.65 10.56 38.00
CA TYR A 268 10.63 10.80 39.45
C TYR A 268 11.73 11.78 39.85
N ASP A 269 12.98 11.53 39.48
CA ASP A 269 14.14 12.32 39.93
C ASP A 269 14.14 13.75 39.40
N LYS A 270 13.65 13.97 38.19
CA LYS A 270 13.72 15.30 37.55
C LYS A 270 12.42 16.11 37.70
N SER A 271 11.31 15.48 38.10
CA SER A 271 10.02 16.17 38.15
C SER A 271 9.22 15.83 39.40
N ILE A 272 8.79 14.58 39.60
CA ILE A 272 7.81 14.21 40.61
C ILE A 272 8.26 14.59 42.01
N LYS A 273 9.49 14.27 42.41
CA LYS A 273 9.99 14.57 43.76
C LYS A 273 9.94 16.07 44.08
N TYR A 274 10.20 16.94 43.15
CA TYR A 274 10.14 18.40 43.36
C TYR A 274 8.70 18.89 43.46
N MET A 275 7.79 18.31 42.68
CA MET A 275 6.36 18.64 42.77
C MET A 275 5.76 18.21 44.12
N VAL A 276 6.17 17.05 44.62
CA VAL A 276 5.74 16.55 45.93
C VAL A 276 6.34 17.42 47.05
N MET A 277 7.64 17.71 47.04
CA MET A 277 8.31 18.56 48.03
C MET A 277 7.76 19.98 48.02
N GLY A 278 7.47 20.54 46.87
CA GLY A 278 6.96 21.89 46.71
C GLY A 278 5.44 22.01 46.84
N ASN A 279 4.73 20.87 47.03
CA ASN A 279 3.26 20.81 47.02
C ASN A 279 2.64 21.57 45.81
N VAL A 280 3.20 21.34 44.64
CA VAL A 280 2.85 22.07 43.42
C VAL A 280 1.53 21.58 42.85
N LEU A 281 0.50 22.36 43.03
CA LEU A 281 -0.87 22.09 42.58
C LEU A 281 -1.33 23.11 41.56
N ARG A 282 -2.02 22.64 40.50
CA ARG A 282 -2.74 23.51 39.59
C ARG A 282 -4.06 23.95 40.27
N ASN A 283 -4.28 25.24 40.36
CA ASN A 283 -5.47 25.83 41.04
C ASN A 283 -5.65 25.36 42.49
N GLY A 284 -4.57 25.02 43.19
CA GLY A 284 -4.63 24.59 44.59
C GLY A 284 -5.21 23.20 44.86
N CYS A 285 -5.56 22.43 43.84
CA CYS A 285 -6.24 21.16 44.05
C CYS A 285 -5.80 20.01 43.13
N TYR A 286 -5.11 20.25 42.03
CA TYR A 286 -4.76 19.20 41.06
C TYR A 286 -3.24 19.11 40.83
N PRO A 287 -2.62 17.93 40.99
CA PRO A 287 -1.20 17.77 40.70
C PRO A 287 -0.88 18.13 39.24
N ILE A 288 0.19 18.90 39.01
CA ILE A 288 0.61 19.32 37.67
C ILE A 288 1.38 18.23 36.91
N SER A 289 1.47 17.02 37.52
CA SER A 289 2.23 15.87 37.03
C SER A 289 1.88 15.48 35.60
N VAL A 290 0.61 15.47 35.22
CA VAL A 290 0.17 15.11 33.85
C VAL A 290 0.81 16.00 32.79
N SER A 291 0.97 17.30 33.07
CA SER A 291 1.59 18.24 32.11
C SER A 291 3.08 17.98 31.94
N SER A 292 3.80 17.70 33.05
CA SER A 292 5.24 17.40 33.01
C SER A 292 5.50 16.00 32.41
N GLU A 293 4.65 15.02 32.68
CA GLU A 293 4.73 13.67 32.13
C GLU A 293 4.83 13.67 30.60
N ARG A 294 3.95 14.41 29.91
CA ARG A 294 3.95 14.52 28.45
C ARG A 294 5.26 15.01 27.88
N MET A 295 5.92 15.93 28.58
CA MET A 295 7.22 16.44 28.16
C MET A 295 8.31 15.34 28.24
N PHE A 296 8.35 14.57 29.32
CA PHE A 296 9.29 13.45 29.47
C PHE A 296 9.02 12.34 28.44
N GLN A 297 7.76 12.01 28.20
CA GLN A 297 7.38 11.06 27.16
C GLN A 297 7.84 11.54 25.77
N ALA A 298 7.62 12.79 25.41
CA ALA A 298 8.05 13.35 24.13
C ALA A 298 9.58 13.30 23.97
N ILE A 299 10.34 13.66 25.02
CA ILE A 299 11.81 13.61 25.02
C ILE A 299 12.29 12.16 24.79
N ALA A 300 11.70 11.18 25.46
CA ALA A 300 12.06 9.77 25.31
C ALA A 300 11.81 9.26 23.87
N ILE A 301 10.66 9.60 23.29
CA ILE A 301 10.33 9.26 21.89
C ILE A 301 11.28 9.89 20.90
N ILE A 302 11.61 11.19 21.08
CA ILE A 302 12.55 11.90 20.21
C ILE A 302 13.98 11.30 20.33
N ASN A 303 14.41 10.95 21.53
CA ASN A 303 15.71 10.32 21.74
C ASN A 303 15.77 8.93 21.09
N TYR A 304 14.70 8.15 21.17
CA TYR A 304 14.59 6.89 20.45
C TYR A 304 14.64 7.09 18.94
N ALA A 305 13.91 8.07 18.40
CA ALA A 305 13.94 8.40 16.98
C ALA A 305 15.35 8.76 16.50
N LYS A 306 16.08 9.58 17.25
CA LYS A 306 17.47 9.91 16.96
C LYS A 306 18.38 8.68 16.98
N LYS A 307 18.21 7.79 17.97
CA LYS A 307 19.00 6.55 18.12
C LYS A 307 18.86 5.63 16.92
N ILE A 308 17.65 5.47 16.36
CA ILE A 308 17.41 4.59 15.21
C ILE A 308 17.58 5.29 13.85
N GLY A 309 17.91 6.59 13.87
CA GLY A 309 18.05 7.39 12.65
C GLY A 309 16.74 7.65 11.93
N ALA A 310 15.62 7.76 12.65
CA ALA A 310 14.34 8.13 12.08
C ALA A 310 14.29 9.63 11.80
N LYS A 311 13.76 9.99 10.63
CA LYS A 311 13.64 11.39 10.19
C LYS A 311 12.37 12.07 10.73
N TYR A 312 11.35 11.27 11.01
CA TYR A 312 10.02 11.75 11.40
C TYR A 312 9.58 11.14 12.73
N VAL A 313 8.79 11.92 13.46
CA VAL A 313 8.03 11.47 14.63
C VAL A 313 6.56 11.76 14.40
N ALA A 314 5.71 10.80 14.72
CA ALA A 314 4.25 10.89 14.60
C ALA A 314 3.57 10.61 15.94
N HIS A 315 2.37 11.11 16.13
CA HIS A 315 1.53 10.86 17.30
C HIS A 315 0.05 10.82 16.93
N GLY A 316 -0.76 10.13 17.74
CA GLY A 316 -2.21 10.00 17.55
C GLY A 316 -3.04 11.07 18.27
N SER A 317 -2.46 12.20 18.67
CA SER A 317 -3.21 13.26 19.38
C SER A 317 -4.18 13.96 18.41
N THR A 318 -5.42 14.21 18.89
CA THR A 318 -6.46 14.88 18.11
C THR A 318 -6.37 16.39 18.22
N GLY A 319 -6.87 17.12 17.19
CA GLY A 319 -6.85 18.60 17.14
C GLY A 319 -7.59 19.29 18.28
N ALA A 320 -8.49 18.59 18.95
CA ALA A 320 -9.23 19.10 20.13
C ALA A 320 -8.48 18.85 21.45
N GLY A 321 -7.38 18.08 21.43
CA GLY A 321 -6.61 17.76 22.62
C GLY A 321 -5.49 18.77 22.92
N ASN A 322 -5.20 19.00 24.19
CA ASN A 322 -4.11 19.88 24.63
C ASN A 322 -2.70 19.33 24.32
N ASP A 323 -2.60 18.09 23.86
CA ASP A 323 -1.33 17.39 23.69
C ASP A 323 -0.56 17.80 22.42
N GLN A 324 -1.21 18.50 21.49
CA GLN A 324 -0.56 19.01 20.27
C GLN A 324 0.29 20.27 20.49
N ILE A 325 0.02 21.01 21.56
CA ILE A 325 0.64 22.31 21.81
C ILE A 325 1.86 22.19 22.76
N ARG A 326 2.11 20.98 23.25
CA ARG A 326 3.20 20.64 24.16
C ARG A 326 4.26 19.80 23.49
#